data_fd9c35df75c771eda0b364b6a07dd68b
#
_entry.id   fd9c35df75c771eda0b364b6a07dd68b
#
_cell.length_a   1.000
_cell.length_b   1.000
_cell.length_c   1.000
_cell.angle_alpha   90.00
_cell.angle_beta   90.00
_cell.angle_gamma   90.00
#
_symmetry.space_group_name_H-M   'P 1'
#
loop_
_entity.id
_entity.type
_entity.pdbx_description
1 polymer ?
#
loop_
_entity_poly.entity_id
_entity_poly.type
_entity_poly.pdbx_seq_one_letter_code
_entity_poly.pdbx_strand_id
1 'polypeptide(L)'
;MDSIAAGFKQMVPAILILTFAWTLKTMTNHLEAGAFVSGVVQSATALSVLLPVILFVVAIGLAFATGTSWGTFGILIPIVTSVFDAELANVSQTGEIPSMVIICISACLAGAVCGDHCSPISDTTIMASAGAQCDHVNHVSPQLPYAITVACLSFVCFALAGFVQNWIICLAIGAVLTVCTLFVIRRNEARKARIRD
;
A
#
# COMPACT_ATOMS: atom_id res chain seq x y z
N MET A 1 16.41 -20.63 -26.29
CA MET A 1 15.21 -19.88 -26.73
C MET A 1 14.01 -20.14 -25.83
N ASP A 2 13.92 -21.29 -25.18
CA ASP A 2 12.78 -21.67 -24.31
C ASP A 2 12.58 -20.75 -23.10
N SER A 3 13.68 -20.20 -22.54
CA SER A 3 13.62 -19.27 -21.41
C SER A 3 12.93 -17.95 -21.75
N ILE A 4 13.06 -17.45 -22.97
CA ILE A 4 12.40 -16.22 -23.42
C ILE A 4 10.88 -16.48 -23.53
N ALA A 5 10.50 -17.58 -24.16
CA ALA A 5 9.09 -17.96 -24.29
C ALA A 5 8.43 -18.20 -22.91
N ALA A 6 9.18 -18.81 -21.97
CA ALA A 6 8.71 -18.98 -20.60
C ALA A 6 8.52 -17.65 -19.87
N GLY A 7 9.45 -16.69 -20.05
CA GLY A 7 9.33 -15.36 -19.48
C GLY A 7 8.11 -14.60 -20.01
N PHE A 8 7.85 -14.65 -21.32
CA PHE A 8 6.63 -14.04 -21.89
C PHE A 8 5.36 -14.67 -21.32
N LYS A 9 5.30 -15.99 -21.17
CA LYS A 9 4.14 -16.66 -20.56
C LYS A 9 3.87 -16.20 -19.13
N GLN A 10 4.92 -15.93 -18.35
CA GLN A 10 4.79 -15.43 -16.96
C GLN A 10 4.27 -14.00 -16.91
N MET A 11 4.47 -13.19 -17.96
CA MET A 11 3.95 -11.81 -18.01
C MET A 11 2.47 -11.72 -18.39
N VAL A 12 1.88 -12.77 -18.97
CA VAL A 12 0.47 -12.76 -19.40
C VAL A 12 -0.50 -12.43 -18.27
N PRO A 13 -0.40 -13.00 -17.07
CA PRO A 13 -1.28 -12.64 -15.95
C PRO A 13 -1.18 -11.15 -15.57
N ALA A 14 0.04 -10.61 -15.51
CA ALA A 14 0.26 -9.20 -15.18
C ALA A 14 -0.35 -8.27 -16.24
N ILE A 15 -0.19 -8.58 -17.52
CA ILE A 15 -0.79 -7.81 -18.62
C ILE A 15 -2.31 -7.87 -18.57
N LEU A 16 -2.89 -9.04 -18.30
CA LEU A 16 -4.34 -9.19 -18.15
C LEU A 16 -4.88 -8.36 -16.98
N ILE A 17 -4.23 -8.41 -15.81
CA ILE A 17 -4.61 -7.60 -14.64
C ILE A 17 -4.58 -6.12 -14.98
N LEU A 18 -3.53 -5.62 -15.62
CA LEU A 18 -3.42 -4.22 -16.02
C LEU A 18 -4.49 -3.84 -17.04
N THR A 19 -4.78 -4.70 -18.01
CA THR A 19 -5.82 -4.46 -19.01
C THR A 19 -7.20 -4.33 -18.36
N PHE A 20 -7.55 -5.24 -17.42
CA PHE A 20 -8.81 -5.15 -16.68
C PHE A 20 -8.84 -3.95 -15.74
N ALA A 21 -7.73 -3.60 -15.11
CA ALA A 21 -7.63 -2.41 -14.26
C ALA A 21 -7.88 -1.12 -15.07
N TRP A 22 -7.32 -1.01 -16.28
CA TRP A 22 -7.57 0.13 -17.18
C TRP A 22 -9.01 0.17 -17.67
N THR A 23 -9.60 -0.98 -17.96
CA THR A 23 -11.02 -1.08 -18.32
C THR A 23 -11.90 -0.61 -17.17
N LEU A 24 -11.63 -1.06 -15.94
CA LEU A 24 -12.32 -0.63 -14.74
C LEU A 24 -12.18 0.88 -14.50
N LYS A 25 -10.95 1.43 -14.67
CA LYS A 25 -10.72 2.87 -14.62
C LYS A 25 -11.60 3.62 -15.62
N THR A 26 -11.67 3.16 -16.86
CA THR A 26 -12.50 3.80 -17.88
C THR A 26 -13.97 3.76 -17.47
N MET A 27 -14.46 2.65 -16.94
CA MET A 27 -15.84 2.54 -16.45
C MET A 27 -16.11 3.45 -15.24
N THR A 28 -15.20 3.52 -14.27
CA THR A 28 -15.32 4.42 -13.11
C THR A 28 -15.31 5.89 -13.51
N ASN A 29 -14.53 6.26 -14.53
CA ASN A 29 -14.55 7.62 -15.08
C ASN A 29 -15.90 7.94 -15.75
N HIS A 30 -16.48 7.00 -16.52
CA HIS A 30 -17.81 7.18 -17.10
C HIS A 30 -18.92 7.30 -16.06
N LEU A 31 -18.76 6.70 -14.88
CA LEU A 31 -19.68 6.81 -13.75
C LEU A 31 -19.43 8.06 -12.89
N GLU A 32 -18.47 8.90 -13.29
CA GLU A 32 -18.06 10.10 -12.52
C GLU A 32 -17.71 9.79 -11.05
N ALA A 33 -17.21 8.56 -10.79
CA ALA A 33 -16.93 8.11 -9.44
C ALA A 33 -15.87 8.99 -8.75
N GLY A 34 -14.89 9.50 -9.50
CA GLY A 34 -13.89 10.44 -9.00
C GLY A 34 -14.52 11.76 -8.54
N ALA A 35 -15.46 12.32 -9.32
CA ALA A 35 -16.18 13.55 -8.95
C ALA A 35 -17.05 13.34 -7.71
N PHE A 36 -17.73 12.21 -7.60
CA PHE A 36 -18.51 11.84 -6.41
C PHE A 36 -17.65 11.77 -5.16
N VAL A 37 -16.54 11.02 -5.21
CA VAL A 37 -15.60 10.86 -4.08
C VAL A 37 -14.97 12.19 -3.71
N SER A 38 -14.55 12.99 -4.70
CA SER A 38 -14.02 14.34 -4.49
C SER A 38 -15.03 15.24 -3.78
N GLY A 39 -16.31 15.23 -4.20
CA GLY A 39 -17.37 15.96 -3.53
C GLY A 39 -17.58 15.54 -2.07
N VAL A 40 -17.52 14.25 -1.78
CA VAL A 40 -17.61 13.73 -0.40
C VAL A 40 -16.40 14.17 0.43
N VAL A 41 -15.19 14.06 -0.10
CA VAL A 41 -13.95 14.45 0.58
C VAL A 41 -13.90 15.94 0.86
N GLN A 42 -14.31 16.79 -0.11
CA GLN A 42 -14.34 18.24 0.05
C GLN A 42 -15.42 18.72 1.02
N SER A 43 -16.53 18.01 1.11
CA SER A 43 -17.62 18.36 2.04
C SER A 43 -17.27 18.07 3.51
N ALA A 44 -16.25 17.22 3.77
CA ALA A 44 -15.85 16.83 5.10
C ALA A 44 -14.33 17.01 5.29
N THR A 45 -13.92 18.16 5.80
CA THR A 45 -12.51 18.51 6.02
C THR A 45 -11.76 17.44 6.85
N ALA A 46 -12.44 16.83 7.83
CA ALA A 46 -11.85 15.73 8.61
C ALA A 46 -11.56 14.48 7.77
N LEU A 47 -12.37 14.23 6.73
CA LEU A 47 -12.19 13.08 5.84
C LEU A 47 -10.99 13.28 4.91
N SER A 48 -10.75 14.51 4.45
CA SER A 48 -9.60 14.81 3.58
C SER A 48 -8.26 14.57 4.29
N VAL A 49 -8.18 14.92 5.57
CA VAL A 49 -6.98 14.69 6.40
C VAL A 49 -6.75 13.19 6.68
N LEU A 50 -7.83 12.42 6.83
CA LEU A 50 -7.77 10.98 7.07
C LEU A 50 -7.65 10.14 5.78
N LEU A 51 -7.78 10.77 4.61
CA LEU A 51 -7.76 10.08 3.33
C LEU A 51 -6.52 9.17 3.14
N PRO A 52 -5.29 9.59 3.47
CA PRO A 52 -4.12 8.72 3.33
C PRO A 52 -4.23 7.43 4.14
N VAL A 53 -4.70 7.50 5.38
CA VAL A 53 -4.83 6.31 6.22
C VAL A 53 -5.96 5.40 5.76
N ILE A 54 -7.05 5.97 5.26
CA ILE A 54 -8.16 5.20 4.67
C ILE A 54 -7.66 4.46 3.43
N LEU A 55 -6.96 5.15 2.53
CA LEU A 55 -6.38 4.55 1.33
C LEU A 55 -5.37 3.45 1.67
N PHE A 56 -4.54 3.65 2.69
CA PHE A 56 -3.60 2.65 3.17
C PHE A 56 -4.30 1.35 3.59
N VAL A 57 -5.36 1.45 4.41
CA VAL A 57 -6.13 0.29 4.88
C VAL A 57 -6.87 -0.41 3.73
N VAL A 58 -7.50 0.37 2.84
CA VAL A 58 -8.17 -0.18 1.65
C VAL A 58 -7.18 -0.89 0.74
N ALA A 59 -6.00 -0.31 0.54
CA ALA A 59 -4.95 -0.91 -0.27
C ALA A 59 -4.44 -2.23 0.33
N ILE A 60 -4.26 -2.30 1.66
CA ILE A 60 -3.93 -3.57 2.34
C ILE A 60 -4.99 -4.63 2.07
N GLY A 61 -6.27 -4.30 2.32
CA GLY A 61 -7.37 -5.26 2.15
C GLY A 61 -7.49 -5.75 0.71
N LEU A 62 -7.38 -4.84 -0.26
CA LEU A 62 -7.48 -5.15 -1.68
C LEU A 62 -6.31 -6.04 -2.14
N ALA A 63 -5.08 -5.66 -1.81
CA ALA A 63 -3.89 -6.43 -2.18
C ALA A 63 -3.84 -7.80 -1.50
N PHE A 64 -4.25 -7.88 -0.24
CA PHE A 64 -4.38 -9.14 0.48
C PHE A 64 -5.38 -10.09 -0.20
N ALA A 65 -6.55 -9.56 -0.57
CA ALA A 65 -7.63 -10.35 -1.19
C ALA A 65 -7.33 -10.75 -2.64
N THR A 66 -6.60 -9.93 -3.38
CA THR A 66 -6.26 -10.19 -4.79
C THR A 66 -4.92 -10.90 -4.97
N GLY A 67 -4.05 -10.86 -3.96
CA GLY A 67 -2.70 -11.41 -4.02
C GLY A 67 -1.78 -10.66 -4.98
N THR A 68 -2.05 -9.37 -5.26
CA THR A 68 -1.22 -8.58 -6.16
C THR A 68 -1.18 -7.10 -5.79
N SER A 69 0.02 -6.57 -5.59
CA SER A 69 0.24 -5.14 -5.41
C SER A 69 0.01 -4.36 -6.71
N TRP A 70 0.41 -4.91 -7.84
CA TRP A 70 0.26 -4.26 -9.16
C TRP A 70 -1.20 -4.03 -9.55
N GLY A 71 -2.06 -5.03 -9.33
CA GLY A 71 -3.50 -4.88 -9.55
C GLY A 71 -4.11 -3.81 -8.66
N THR A 72 -3.69 -3.75 -7.41
CA THR A 72 -4.13 -2.74 -6.45
C THR A 72 -3.69 -1.34 -6.85
N PHE A 73 -2.44 -1.15 -7.31
CA PHE A 73 -1.96 0.13 -7.85
C PHE A 73 -2.78 0.58 -9.06
N GLY A 74 -3.03 -0.36 -9.98
CA GLY A 74 -3.80 -0.10 -11.19
C GLY A 74 -5.21 0.39 -10.93
N ILE A 75 -5.81 0.02 -9.80
CA ILE A 75 -7.15 0.43 -9.39
C ILE A 75 -7.12 1.73 -8.57
N LEU A 76 -6.29 1.79 -7.54
CA LEU A 76 -6.36 2.88 -6.55
C LEU A 76 -5.70 4.18 -7.02
N ILE A 77 -4.55 4.13 -7.70
CA ILE A 77 -3.86 5.35 -8.13
C ILE A 77 -4.72 6.20 -9.09
N PRO A 78 -5.40 5.62 -10.10
CA PRO A 78 -6.33 6.39 -10.93
C PRO A 78 -7.49 7.01 -10.15
N ILE A 79 -8.00 6.34 -9.11
CA ILE A 79 -9.05 6.91 -8.26
C ILE A 79 -8.49 8.12 -7.48
N VAL A 80 -7.31 7.98 -6.88
CA VAL A 80 -6.65 9.09 -6.16
C VAL A 80 -6.43 10.27 -7.09
N THR A 81 -5.88 10.05 -8.29
CA THR A 81 -5.67 11.16 -9.25
C THR A 81 -6.96 11.83 -9.68
N SER A 82 -8.07 11.08 -9.79
CA SER A 82 -9.38 11.66 -10.11
C SER A 82 -9.95 12.50 -8.95
N VAL A 83 -9.68 12.12 -7.70
CA VAL A 83 -10.09 12.91 -6.52
C VAL A 83 -9.40 14.27 -6.49
N PHE A 84 -8.14 14.34 -6.93
CA PHE A 84 -7.30 15.52 -6.93
C PHE A 84 -7.13 16.15 -8.32
N ASP A 85 -8.06 15.90 -9.24
CA ASP A 85 -7.95 16.34 -10.64
C ASP A 85 -7.82 17.88 -10.76
N ALA A 86 -8.59 18.63 -9.94
CA ALA A 86 -8.55 20.08 -9.92
C ALA A 86 -7.20 20.64 -9.45
N GLU A 87 -6.60 20.03 -8.42
CA GLU A 87 -5.29 20.40 -7.90
C GLU A 87 -4.19 20.01 -8.88
N LEU A 88 -4.31 18.85 -9.53
CA LEU A 88 -3.36 18.36 -10.52
C LEU A 88 -3.39 19.18 -11.82
N ALA A 89 -4.54 19.69 -12.21
CA ALA A 89 -4.66 20.61 -13.37
C ALA A 89 -3.81 21.89 -13.18
N ASN A 90 -3.65 22.36 -11.95
CA ASN A 90 -2.86 23.54 -11.63
C ASN A 90 -1.34 23.28 -11.61
N VAL A 91 -0.89 22.04 -11.58
CA VAL A 91 0.54 21.66 -11.58
C VAL A 91 1.26 22.19 -12.83
N SER A 92 0.59 22.26 -13.97
CA SER A 92 1.13 22.83 -15.21
C SER A 92 1.51 24.32 -15.09
N GLN A 93 0.90 25.03 -14.14
CA GLN A 93 1.14 26.46 -13.90
C GLN A 93 2.13 26.68 -12.74
N THR A 94 2.04 25.90 -11.69
CA THR A 94 2.85 26.05 -10.46
C THR A 94 4.14 25.24 -10.49
N GLY A 95 4.18 24.13 -11.25
CA GLY A 95 5.30 23.19 -11.27
C GLY A 95 5.39 22.32 -10.00
N GLU A 96 4.50 22.50 -9.02
CA GLU A 96 4.54 21.80 -7.74
C GLU A 96 3.34 20.85 -7.58
N ILE A 97 3.62 19.60 -7.23
CA ILE A 97 2.58 18.60 -6.92
C ILE A 97 2.13 18.80 -5.48
N PRO A 98 0.82 18.89 -5.19
CA PRO A 98 0.31 19.01 -3.84
C PRO A 98 0.78 17.88 -2.94
N SER A 99 1.25 18.20 -1.74
CA SER A 99 1.79 17.21 -0.78
C SER A 99 0.78 16.11 -0.46
N MET A 100 -0.51 16.44 -0.37
CA MET A 100 -1.57 15.48 -0.08
C MET A 100 -1.71 14.40 -1.17
N VAL A 101 -1.53 14.76 -2.44
CA VAL A 101 -1.53 13.80 -3.57
C VAL A 101 -0.41 12.79 -3.41
N ILE A 102 0.81 13.29 -3.12
CA ILE A 102 2.00 12.45 -2.92
C ILE A 102 1.78 11.51 -1.74
N ILE A 103 1.24 12.01 -0.62
CA ILE A 103 0.97 11.21 0.58
C ILE A 103 -0.07 10.13 0.28
N CYS A 104 -1.16 10.46 -0.42
CA CYS A 104 -2.19 9.50 -0.79
C CYS A 104 -1.67 8.41 -1.73
N ILE A 105 -0.89 8.76 -2.75
CA ILE A 105 -0.26 7.78 -3.63
C ILE A 105 0.72 6.90 -2.84
N SER A 106 1.53 7.50 -1.97
CA SER A 106 2.45 6.74 -1.11
C SER A 106 1.71 5.77 -0.19
N ALA A 107 0.57 6.17 0.36
CA ALA A 107 -0.28 5.32 1.18
C ALA A 107 -0.85 4.13 0.39
N CYS A 108 -1.30 4.36 -0.85
CA CYS A 108 -1.74 3.29 -1.75
C CYS A 108 -0.60 2.29 -2.05
N LEU A 109 0.59 2.80 -2.37
CA LEU A 109 1.75 1.96 -2.67
C LEU A 109 2.17 1.13 -1.45
N ALA A 110 2.33 1.77 -0.30
CA ALA A 110 2.73 1.11 0.93
C ALA A 110 1.69 0.07 1.41
N GLY A 111 0.40 0.42 1.35
CA GLY A 111 -0.68 -0.48 1.72
C GLY A 111 -0.76 -1.69 0.79
N ALA A 112 -0.65 -1.49 -0.52
CA ALA A 112 -0.70 -2.57 -1.49
C ALA A 112 0.51 -3.52 -1.34
N VAL A 113 1.71 -3.01 -1.14
CA VAL A 113 2.90 -3.86 -0.87
C VAL A 113 2.73 -4.63 0.44
N CYS A 114 2.20 -4.00 1.49
CA CYS A 114 1.95 -4.67 2.76
C CYS A 114 0.92 -5.80 2.62
N GLY A 115 -0.20 -5.55 1.94
CA GLY A 115 -1.26 -6.54 1.71
C GLY A 115 -0.78 -7.72 0.88
N ASP A 116 -0.03 -7.44 -0.18
CA ASP A 116 0.59 -8.45 -1.04
C ASP A 116 1.56 -9.34 -0.23
N HIS A 117 2.43 -8.75 0.58
CA HIS A 117 3.38 -9.47 1.45
C HIS A 117 2.70 -10.37 2.49
N CYS A 118 1.52 -9.98 2.97
CA CYS A 118 0.75 -10.75 3.94
C CYS A 118 -0.10 -11.84 3.29
N SER A 119 -0.37 -11.75 1.98
CA SER A 119 -1.31 -12.61 1.29
C SER A 119 -0.71 -13.99 1.02
N PRO A 120 -1.39 -15.07 1.46
CA PRO A 120 -0.97 -16.42 1.12
C PRO A 120 -1.20 -16.79 -0.36
N ILE A 121 -2.02 -16.00 -1.06
CA ILE A 121 -2.32 -16.21 -2.49
C ILE A 121 -1.48 -15.29 -3.40
N SER A 122 -0.57 -14.50 -2.83
CA SER A 122 0.32 -13.63 -3.58
C SER A 122 1.31 -14.43 -4.43
N ASP A 123 1.42 -14.05 -5.70
CA ASP A 123 2.41 -14.62 -6.63
C ASP A 123 3.84 -14.37 -6.13
N THR A 124 4.13 -13.22 -5.52
CA THR A 124 5.45 -12.95 -4.92
C THR A 124 5.76 -13.92 -3.78
N THR A 125 4.81 -14.17 -2.89
CA THR A 125 4.94 -15.09 -1.75
C THR A 125 5.05 -16.54 -2.22
N ILE A 126 4.24 -16.94 -3.22
CA ILE A 126 4.30 -18.28 -3.83
C ILE A 126 5.66 -18.51 -4.49
N MET A 127 6.12 -17.54 -5.29
CA MET A 127 7.42 -17.64 -5.96
C MET A 127 8.59 -17.65 -4.98
N ALA A 128 8.52 -16.85 -3.90
CA ALA A 128 9.56 -16.83 -2.88
C ALA A 128 9.67 -18.16 -2.14
N SER A 129 8.55 -18.75 -1.72
CA SER A 129 8.51 -20.05 -1.05
C SER A 129 8.97 -21.19 -1.96
N ALA A 130 8.57 -21.17 -3.23
CA ALA A 130 9.02 -22.14 -4.24
C ALA A 130 10.52 -22.00 -4.53
N GLY A 131 11.03 -20.78 -4.67
CA GLY A 131 12.46 -20.51 -4.88
C GLY A 131 13.33 -20.90 -3.68
N ALA A 132 12.83 -20.73 -2.47
CA ALA A 132 13.48 -21.14 -1.23
C ALA A 132 13.31 -22.64 -0.93
N GLN A 133 12.51 -23.36 -1.72
CA GLN A 133 12.18 -24.78 -1.52
C GLN A 133 11.62 -25.07 -0.11
N CYS A 134 10.84 -24.15 0.43
CA CYS A 134 10.18 -24.31 1.72
C CYS A 134 8.66 -24.47 1.55
N ASP A 135 8.02 -25.04 2.57
CA ASP A 135 6.57 -25.13 2.62
C ASP A 135 5.96 -23.71 2.63
N HIS A 136 4.96 -23.51 1.78
CA HIS A 136 4.35 -22.19 1.58
C HIS A 136 3.72 -21.62 2.85
N VAL A 137 3.01 -22.43 3.62
CA VAL A 137 2.37 -21.99 4.88
C VAL A 137 3.44 -21.65 5.93
N ASN A 138 4.51 -22.44 5.98
CA ASN A 138 5.66 -22.16 6.85
C ASN A 138 6.45 -20.92 6.44
N HIS A 139 6.31 -20.46 5.18
CA HIS A 139 6.87 -19.19 4.74
C HIS A 139 5.99 -18.01 5.17
N VAL A 140 4.68 -18.10 4.94
CA VAL A 140 3.72 -17.01 5.22
C VAL A 140 3.52 -16.77 6.72
N SER A 141 3.37 -17.84 7.48
CA SER A 141 2.95 -17.78 8.88
C SER A 141 3.91 -16.99 9.79
N PRO A 142 5.25 -17.15 9.70
CA PRO A 142 6.18 -16.34 10.49
C PRO A 142 6.30 -14.90 10.01
N GLN A 143 5.96 -14.60 8.76
CA GLN A 143 6.05 -13.27 8.18
C GLN A 143 4.93 -12.33 8.68
N LEU A 144 3.74 -12.88 8.92
CA LEU A 144 2.56 -12.13 9.33
C LEU A 144 2.77 -11.23 10.56
N PRO A 145 3.36 -11.67 11.68
CA PRO A 145 3.57 -10.82 12.85
C PRO A 145 4.45 -9.59 12.55
N TYR A 146 5.47 -9.77 11.72
CA TYR A 146 6.35 -8.67 11.31
C TYR A 146 5.61 -7.68 10.42
N ALA A 147 4.90 -8.18 9.43
CA ALA A 147 4.13 -7.37 8.50
C ALA A 147 3.03 -6.58 9.22
N ILE A 148 2.28 -7.20 10.14
CA ILE A 148 1.26 -6.53 10.95
C ILE A 148 1.89 -5.45 11.83
N THR A 149 3.04 -5.72 12.45
CA THR A 149 3.74 -4.72 13.27
C THR A 149 4.10 -3.49 12.44
N VAL A 150 4.68 -3.68 11.25
CA VAL A 150 5.03 -2.59 10.34
C VAL A 150 3.78 -1.89 9.82
N ALA A 151 2.71 -2.63 9.50
CA ALA A 151 1.43 -2.06 9.08
C ALA A 151 0.83 -1.13 10.15
N CYS A 152 0.85 -1.53 11.42
CA CYS A 152 0.39 -0.69 12.53
C CYS A 152 1.22 0.60 12.67
N LEU A 153 2.54 0.51 12.54
CA LEU A 153 3.42 1.69 12.54
C LEU A 153 3.13 2.61 11.36
N SER A 154 3.00 2.04 10.16
CA SER A 154 2.68 2.80 8.95
C SER A 154 1.31 3.45 9.01
N PHE A 155 0.31 2.78 9.60
CA PHE A 155 -1.01 3.35 9.85
C PHE A 155 -0.91 4.64 10.67
N VAL A 156 -0.17 4.61 11.78
CA VAL A 156 0.06 5.80 12.62
C VAL A 156 0.79 6.89 11.84
N CYS A 157 1.82 6.51 11.07
CA CYS A 157 2.58 7.47 10.26
C CYS A 157 1.74 8.13 9.17
N PHE A 158 0.86 7.39 8.47
CA PHE A 158 -0.03 7.97 7.47
C PHE A 158 -1.14 8.83 8.08
N ALA A 159 -1.64 8.46 9.27
CA ALA A 159 -2.54 9.33 10.01
C ALA A 159 -1.87 10.66 10.36
N LEU A 160 -0.64 10.64 10.88
CA LEU A 160 0.14 11.84 11.16
C LEU A 160 0.48 12.64 9.89
N ALA A 161 0.81 11.96 8.79
CA ALA A 161 1.17 12.61 7.53
C ALA A 161 0.01 13.42 6.94
N GLY A 162 -1.24 12.97 7.13
CA GLY A 162 -2.43 13.72 6.73
C GLY A 162 -2.54 15.09 7.44
N PHE A 163 -2.09 15.18 8.70
CA PHE A 163 -2.10 16.44 9.46
C PHE A 163 -0.88 17.32 9.20
N VAL A 164 0.31 16.71 9.20
CA VAL A 164 1.60 17.45 9.18
C VAL A 164 2.02 17.85 7.77
N GLN A 165 1.72 17.04 6.76
CA GLN A 165 2.03 17.23 5.34
C GLN A 165 3.51 17.59 5.06
N ASN A 166 4.42 17.20 5.96
CA ASN A 166 5.86 17.43 5.82
C ASN A 166 6.58 16.08 5.86
N TRP A 167 7.17 15.71 4.73
CA TRP A 167 7.81 14.40 4.56
C TRP A 167 9.01 14.17 5.50
N ILE A 168 9.79 15.21 5.81
CA ILE A 168 10.97 15.09 6.67
C ILE A 168 10.54 14.76 8.11
N ILE A 169 9.53 15.46 8.61
CA ILE A 169 8.99 15.25 9.95
C ILE A 169 8.37 13.85 10.04
N CYS A 170 7.57 13.47 9.06
CA CYS A 170 6.94 12.15 9.02
C CYS A 170 7.98 11.02 8.96
N LEU A 171 9.04 11.18 8.15
CA LEU A 171 10.14 10.22 8.08
C LEU A 171 10.87 10.09 9.42
N ALA A 172 11.21 11.21 10.06
CA ALA A 172 11.90 11.23 11.35
C ALA A 172 11.05 10.54 12.44
N ILE A 173 9.77 10.87 12.52
CA ILE A 173 8.83 10.23 13.47
C ILE A 173 8.72 8.73 13.18
N GLY A 174 8.54 8.34 11.92
CA GLY A 174 8.46 6.94 11.52
C GLY A 174 9.72 6.14 11.87
N ALA A 175 10.89 6.70 11.64
CA ALA A 175 12.17 6.07 12.00
C ALA A 175 12.29 5.89 13.54
N VAL A 176 11.98 6.92 14.31
CA VAL A 176 11.99 6.84 15.79
C VAL A 176 11.00 5.80 16.29
N LEU A 177 9.76 5.81 15.79
CA LEU A 177 8.73 4.84 16.17
C LEU A 177 9.18 3.41 15.87
N THR A 178 9.76 3.17 14.69
CA THR A 178 10.27 1.86 14.29
C THR A 178 11.36 1.38 15.23
N VAL A 179 12.37 2.21 15.51
CA VAL A 179 13.48 1.86 16.43
C VAL A 179 12.95 1.59 17.84
N CYS A 180 12.07 2.45 18.35
CA CYS A 180 11.45 2.25 19.66
C CYS A 180 10.67 0.94 19.75
N THR A 181 9.88 0.61 18.73
CA THR A 181 9.09 -0.63 18.69
C THR A 181 9.99 -1.85 18.67
N LEU A 182 11.03 -1.86 17.84
CA LEU A 182 12.01 -2.96 17.80
C LEU A 182 12.73 -3.12 19.14
N PHE A 183 13.07 -2.02 19.80
CA PHE A 183 13.70 -2.08 21.13
C PHE A 183 12.76 -2.68 22.19
N VAL A 184 11.48 -2.29 22.17
CA VAL A 184 10.46 -2.83 23.08
C VAL A 184 10.24 -4.32 22.83
N ILE A 185 10.12 -4.75 21.56
CA ILE A 185 9.97 -6.17 21.20
C ILE A 185 11.17 -6.97 21.71
N ARG A 186 12.40 -6.52 21.42
CA ARG A 186 13.64 -7.18 21.87
C ARG A 186 13.69 -7.30 23.39
N ARG A 187 13.32 -6.24 24.12
CA ARG A 187 13.30 -6.24 25.60
C ARG A 187 12.29 -7.23 26.15
N ASN A 188 11.11 -7.32 25.53
CA ASN A 188 10.07 -8.26 25.95
C ASN A 188 10.48 -9.71 25.73
N GLU A 189 11.09 -10.02 24.58
CA GLU A 189 11.60 -11.37 24.31
C GLU A 189 12.73 -11.76 25.27
N ALA A 190 13.66 -10.85 25.57
CA ALA A 190 14.70 -11.08 26.57
C ALA A 190 14.14 -11.34 27.99
N ARG A 191 13.02 -10.68 28.34
CA ARG A 191 12.33 -10.94 29.61
C ARG A 191 11.68 -12.32 29.64
N LYS A 192 11.01 -12.71 28.54
CA LYS A 192 10.37 -14.04 28.44
C LYS A 192 11.39 -15.18 28.51
N ALA A 193 12.56 -15.01 27.90
CA ALA A 193 13.64 -15.99 27.96
C ALA A 193 14.13 -16.20 29.42
N ARG A 194 14.31 -15.11 30.19
CA ARG A 194 14.73 -15.17 31.60
C ARG A 194 13.72 -15.82 32.57
N ILE A 195 12.46 -15.92 32.18
CA ILE A 195 11.40 -16.52 33.02
C ILE A 195 11.28 -18.03 32.72
N ARG A 196 11.80 -18.48 31.55
CA ARG A 196 11.77 -19.88 31.13
C ARG A 196 12.96 -20.71 31.64
N ASP A 197 14.06 -20.03 31.99
CA ASP A 197 15.23 -20.60 32.68
C ASP A 197 15.01 -20.55 34.21
#